data_319a8fd4ef47d851b820645918a0704c
#
_entry.id   319a8fd4ef47d851b820645918a0704c
#
_cell.length_a   1.000
_cell.length_b   1.000
_cell.length_c   1.000
_cell.angle_alpha   90.00
_cell.angle_beta   90.00
_cell.angle_gamma   90.00
#
_symmetry.space_group_name_H-M   'P 1'
#
loop_
_entity.id
_entity.type
_entity.pdbx_description
1 polymer ?
#
loop_
_entity_poly.entity_id
_entity_poly.type
_entity_poly.pdbx_seq_one_letter_code
_entity_poly.pdbx_strand_id
1 'polypeptide(L)'
;SQDFTVFGGSLSETFAEKICKVMDLALRNGAPLIGVNDSGGARIQEGVASLGGYADIFLRNTLASGVIPQISVVLGPCAGGAVYSPAITDFIFMVRGVSYMFVTGPNVVKTVTHEEVSFDQLGGADVHAGTSGVAHFVHDSEPACLAAVRDLLAYLPQNNLDGAPSRHVDGPPSDSPNRREERLLDLIPDSSNKPYDMHEVLRLVMDQGSLLESQ
;
A
#
# COMPACT_ATOMS: atom_id res chain seq x y z
N SER A 1 6.77 -8.81 9.26
CA SER A 1 7.10 -9.32 7.90
C SER A 1 6.84 -10.80 7.80
N GLN A 2 6.50 -11.24 6.61
CA GLN A 2 6.41 -12.63 6.20
C GLN A 2 7.64 -12.98 5.35
N ASP A 3 7.94 -14.27 5.21
CA ASP A 3 9.06 -14.77 4.42
C ASP A 3 8.64 -16.07 3.72
N PHE A 4 8.53 -16.02 2.40
CA PHE A 4 8.08 -17.15 1.58
C PHE A 4 9.03 -18.37 1.67
N THR A 5 10.30 -18.15 2.00
CA THR A 5 11.26 -19.24 2.16
C THR A 5 10.97 -20.13 3.37
N VAL A 6 10.17 -19.63 4.33
CA VAL A 6 9.77 -20.36 5.52
C VAL A 6 8.33 -20.88 5.34
N PHE A 7 8.18 -22.15 4.98
CA PHE A 7 6.89 -22.80 4.73
C PHE A 7 5.98 -22.06 3.75
N GLY A 8 6.55 -21.42 2.71
CA GLY A 8 5.80 -20.61 1.75
C GLY A 8 5.19 -19.34 2.34
N GLY A 9 5.75 -18.83 3.44
CA GLY A 9 5.17 -17.70 4.17
C GLY A 9 3.79 -17.98 4.78
N SER A 10 3.35 -19.26 4.79
CA SER A 10 1.98 -19.63 5.14
C SER A 10 1.63 -19.33 6.59
N LEU A 11 0.43 -18.79 6.80
CA LEU A 11 -0.07 -18.42 8.12
C LEU A 11 -0.46 -19.66 8.93
N SER A 12 0.18 -19.84 10.08
CA SER A 12 -0.25 -20.76 11.13
C SER A 12 -1.05 -20.02 12.19
N GLU A 13 -1.76 -20.74 13.06
CA GLU A 13 -2.43 -20.18 14.23
C GLU A 13 -1.46 -19.35 15.09
N THR A 14 -0.31 -19.93 15.47
CA THR A 14 0.72 -19.23 16.28
C THR A 14 1.32 -18.02 15.55
N PHE A 15 1.46 -18.09 14.23
CA PHE A 15 1.94 -16.93 13.45
C PHE A 15 0.90 -15.81 13.46
N ALA A 16 -0.39 -16.15 13.28
CA ALA A 16 -1.48 -15.19 13.38
C ALA A 16 -1.52 -14.52 14.77
N GLU A 17 -1.37 -15.27 15.86
CA GLU A 17 -1.29 -14.73 17.21
C GLU A 17 -0.17 -13.68 17.37
N LYS A 18 1.01 -13.93 16.78
CA LYS A 18 2.11 -12.97 16.80
C LYS A 18 1.77 -11.67 16.04
N ILE A 19 1.16 -11.81 14.86
CA ILE A 19 0.70 -10.66 14.08
C ILE A 19 -0.33 -9.88 14.89
N CYS A 20 -1.34 -10.55 15.43
CA CYS A 20 -2.38 -9.94 16.25
C CYS A 20 -1.83 -9.19 17.46
N LYS A 21 -0.83 -9.74 18.16
CA LYS A 21 -0.14 -9.04 19.27
C LYS A 21 0.53 -7.74 18.83
N VAL A 22 1.17 -7.74 17.66
CA VAL A 22 1.81 -6.52 17.10
C VAL A 22 0.74 -5.51 16.72
N MET A 23 -0.35 -5.94 16.08
CA MET A 23 -1.47 -5.06 15.72
C MET A 23 -2.13 -4.43 16.96
N ASP A 24 -2.39 -5.24 17.98
CA ASP A 24 -2.95 -4.76 19.26
C ASP A 24 -2.00 -3.77 19.96
N LEU A 25 -0.69 -3.98 19.85
CA LEU A 25 0.31 -3.06 20.41
C LEU A 25 0.34 -1.74 19.62
N ALA A 26 0.33 -1.79 18.30
CA ALA A 26 0.29 -0.62 17.43
C ALA A 26 -0.96 0.22 17.72
N LEU A 27 -2.13 -0.42 17.77
CA LEU A 27 -3.40 0.25 18.06
C LEU A 27 -3.42 0.92 19.43
N ARG A 28 -2.91 0.23 20.47
CA ARG A 28 -2.84 0.79 21.84
C ARG A 28 -1.89 1.97 21.97
N ASN A 29 -0.79 1.97 21.21
CA ASN A 29 0.21 3.03 21.22
C ASN A 29 -0.12 4.16 20.22
N GLY A 30 -1.14 4.00 19.39
CA GLY A 30 -1.45 4.97 18.34
C GLY A 30 -0.33 5.09 17.30
N ALA A 31 0.31 3.98 16.93
CA ALA A 31 1.44 3.96 16.00
C ALA A 31 1.03 3.34 14.65
N PRO A 32 1.52 3.84 13.51
CA PRO A 32 1.29 3.22 12.21
C PRO A 32 1.70 1.76 12.17
N LEU A 33 0.94 0.94 11.44
CA LEU A 33 1.21 -0.47 11.23
C LEU A 33 1.73 -0.69 9.81
N ILE A 34 2.91 -1.30 9.67
CA ILE A 34 3.48 -1.66 8.37
C ILE A 34 3.57 -3.17 8.27
N GLY A 35 2.85 -3.76 7.32
CA GLY A 35 2.91 -5.18 6.98
C GLY A 35 3.80 -5.39 5.76
N VAL A 36 4.87 -6.18 5.89
CA VAL A 36 5.65 -6.67 4.74
C VAL A 36 5.17 -8.07 4.43
N ASN A 37 4.53 -8.22 3.26
CA ASN A 37 3.73 -9.37 2.89
C ASN A 37 4.42 -10.19 1.80
N ASP A 38 4.58 -11.49 2.08
CA ASP A 38 5.18 -12.48 1.20
C ASP A 38 4.68 -13.87 1.62
N SER A 39 3.52 -14.31 1.11
CA SER A 39 2.83 -15.49 1.66
C SER A 39 1.90 -16.17 0.66
N GLY A 40 1.98 -17.49 0.61
CA GLY A 40 1.04 -18.35 -0.13
C GLY A 40 -0.36 -18.47 0.48
N GLY A 41 -0.63 -17.85 1.64
CA GLY A 41 -1.94 -17.88 2.28
C GLY A 41 -1.99 -18.75 3.55
N ALA A 42 -3.15 -19.33 3.82
CA ALA A 42 -3.38 -20.17 4.99
C ALA A 42 -2.55 -21.47 4.94
N ARG A 43 -1.98 -21.87 6.08
CA ARG A 43 -1.27 -23.15 6.21
C ARG A 43 -2.28 -24.28 6.17
N ILE A 44 -2.36 -24.98 5.05
CA ILE A 44 -3.36 -26.04 4.79
C ILE A 44 -3.30 -27.15 5.85
N GLN A 45 -2.11 -27.48 6.35
CA GLN A 45 -1.88 -28.52 7.35
C GLN A 45 -2.56 -28.24 8.70
N GLU A 46 -2.83 -26.97 9.01
CA GLU A 46 -3.52 -26.56 10.24
C GLU A 46 -5.04 -26.36 10.05
N GLY A 47 -5.52 -26.49 8.82
CA GLY A 47 -6.96 -26.47 8.51
C GLY A 47 -7.66 -25.21 9.01
N VAL A 48 -8.75 -25.40 9.76
CA VAL A 48 -9.61 -24.31 10.25
C VAL A 48 -8.89 -23.35 11.20
N ALA A 49 -7.91 -23.81 11.98
CA ALA A 49 -7.15 -22.95 12.89
C ALA A 49 -6.40 -21.83 12.14
N SER A 50 -5.79 -22.16 11.01
CA SER A 50 -5.15 -21.17 10.13
C SER A 50 -6.14 -20.17 9.56
N LEU A 51 -7.33 -20.59 9.16
CA LEU A 51 -8.40 -19.70 8.68
C LEU A 51 -8.90 -18.78 9.79
N GLY A 52 -9.06 -19.31 11.02
CA GLY A 52 -9.39 -18.53 12.20
C GLY A 52 -8.36 -17.43 12.47
N GLY A 53 -7.07 -17.76 12.30
CA GLY A 53 -5.99 -16.78 12.40
C GLY A 53 -6.11 -15.61 11.42
N TYR A 54 -6.51 -15.85 10.18
CA TYR A 54 -6.80 -14.76 9.25
C TYR A 54 -8.02 -13.94 9.67
N ALA A 55 -9.07 -14.56 10.17
CA ALA A 55 -10.24 -13.85 10.67
C ALA A 55 -9.87 -12.88 11.81
N ASP A 56 -8.99 -13.31 12.72
CA ASP A 56 -8.48 -12.49 13.81
C ASP A 56 -7.65 -11.29 13.32
N ILE A 57 -6.87 -11.46 12.26
CA ILE A 57 -6.12 -10.38 11.62
C ILE A 57 -7.10 -9.39 10.94
N PHE A 58 -8.07 -9.87 10.17
CA PHE A 58 -9.06 -9.01 9.50
C PHE A 58 -9.89 -8.19 10.48
N LEU A 59 -10.27 -8.79 11.61
CA LEU A 59 -10.95 -8.06 12.68
C LEU A 59 -10.10 -6.87 13.14
N ARG A 60 -8.79 -7.07 13.33
CA ARG A 60 -7.89 -6.01 13.77
C ARG A 60 -7.64 -4.95 12.70
N ASN A 61 -7.53 -5.35 11.42
CA ASN A 61 -7.49 -4.38 10.32
C ASN A 61 -8.72 -3.47 10.35
N THR A 62 -9.91 -4.06 10.54
CA THR A 62 -11.17 -3.31 10.60
C THR A 62 -11.23 -2.37 11.80
N LEU A 63 -10.82 -2.83 12.99
CA LEU A 63 -10.81 -2.02 14.22
C LEU A 63 -9.76 -0.90 14.18
N ALA A 64 -8.65 -1.09 13.46
CA ALA A 64 -7.59 -0.11 13.29
C ALA A 64 -7.88 0.93 12.19
N SER A 65 -8.85 0.65 11.31
CA SER A 65 -9.23 1.53 10.20
C SER A 65 -9.70 2.89 10.71
N GLY A 66 -9.10 3.96 10.20
CA GLY A 66 -9.36 5.33 10.64
C GLY A 66 -8.82 5.69 12.04
N VAL A 67 -8.11 4.78 12.70
CA VAL A 67 -7.47 5.01 14.01
C VAL A 67 -5.97 5.19 13.86
N ILE A 68 -5.30 4.27 13.18
CA ILE A 68 -3.87 4.31 12.86
C ILE A 68 -3.68 4.03 11.37
N PRO A 69 -2.68 4.62 10.71
CA PRO A 69 -2.33 4.26 9.33
C PRO A 69 -1.90 2.79 9.22
N GLN A 70 -2.45 2.09 8.24
CA GLN A 70 -2.12 0.71 7.92
C GLN A 70 -1.51 0.66 6.51
N ILE A 71 -0.26 0.26 6.42
CA ILE A 71 0.51 0.24 5.16
C ILE A 71 0.91 -1.20 4.86
N SER A 72 0.55 -1.69 3.69
CA SER A 72 0.96 -2.99 3.18
C SER A 72 2.03 -2.84 2.10
N VAL A 73 3.15 -3.50 2.31
CA VAL A 73 4.26 -3.59 1.36
C VAL A 73 4.33 -5.02 0.87
N VAL A 74 3.98 -5.25 -0.37
CA VAL A 74 4.00 -6.59 -0.98
C VAL A 74 5.38 -6.81 -1.59
N LEU A 75 6.15 -7.75 -1.05
CA LEU A 75 7.50 -8.09 -1.51
C LEU A 75 7.63 -9.58 -1.87
N GLY A 76 6.62 -10.10 -2.54
CA GLY A 76 6.54 -11.47 -2.99
C GLY A 76 5.13 -11.82 -3.42
N PRO A 77 4.81 -13.11 -3.61
CA PRO A 77 3.46 -13.54 -3.86
C PRO A 77 2.59 -13.37 -2.61
N CYS A 78 1.38 -12.84 -2.80
CA CYS A 78 0.31 -12.82 -1.80
C CYS A 78 -0.92 -13.49 -2.39
N ALA A 79 -1.24 -14.69 -1.90
CA ALA A 79 -2.32 -15.50 -2.40
C ALA A 79 -3.33 -15.89 -1.31
N GLY A 80 -4.58 -16.13 -1.69
CA GLY A 80 -5.64 -16.54 -0.78
C GLY A 80 -5.83 -15.56 0.38
N GLY A 81 -5.83 -16.05 1.62
CA GLY A 81 -5.97 -15.21 2.82
C GLY A 81 -4.92 -14.10 2.96
N ALA A 82 -3.72 -14.31 2.41
CA ALA A 82 -2.63 -13.34 2.44
C ALA A 82 -2.86 -12.11 1.55
N VAL A 83 -3.79 -12.16 0.61
CA VAL A 83 -4.13 -11.00 -0.24
C VAL A 83 -5.22 -10.14 0.37
N TYR A 84 -6.10 -10.72 1.18
CA TYR A 84 -7.24 -9.98 1.74
C TYR A 84 -6.82 -8.95 2.77
N SER A 85 -5.90 -9.30 3.70
CA SER A 85 -5.41 -8.34 4.70
C SER A 85 -4.76 -7.11 4.07
N PRO A 86 -3.80 -7.23 3.12
CA PRO A 86 -3.29 -6.08 2.39
C PRO A 86 -4.38 -5.26 1.69
N ALA A 87 -5.34 -5.93 1.04
CA ALA A 87 -6.38 -5.26 0.27
C ALA A 87 -7.36 -4.40 1.10
N ILE A 88 -7.41 -4.61 2.42
CA ILE A 88 -8.25 -3.82 3.35
C ILE A 88 -7.44 -2.84 4.21
N THR A 89 -6.16 -2.63 3.91
CA THR A 89 -5.32 -1.59 4.52
C THR A 89 -5.41 -0.28 3.75
N ASP A 90 -4.88 0.82 4.32
CA ASP A 90 -5.04 2.16 3.75
C ASP A 90 -4.15 2.39 2.51
N PHE A 91 -2.94 1.85 2.52
CA PHE A 91 -1.99 2.02 1.42
C PHE A 91 -1.30 0.70 1.05
N ILE A 92 -1.17 0.46 -0.25
CA ILE A 92 -0.56 -0.74 -0.81
C ILE A 92 0.60 -0.35 -1.72
N PHE A 93 1.78 -0.86 -1.39
CA PHE A 93 3.01 -0.72 -2.17
C PHE A 93 3.37 -2.03 -2.83
N MET A 94 3.76 -1.96 -4.11
CA MET A 94 4.19 -3.11 -4.89
C MET A 94 5.49 -2.84 -5.64
N VAL A 95 6.22 -3.90 -5.97
CA VAL A 95 7.48 -3.86 -6.73
C VAL A 95 7.30 -4.67 -8.01
N ARG A 96 7.65 -4.09 -9.17
CA ARG A 96 7.56 -4.77 -10.47
C ARG A 96 8.39 -6.03 -10.51
N GLY A 97 7.83 -7.10 -11.05
CA GLY A 97 8.51 -8.39 -11.18
C GLY A 97 8.80 -9.13 -9.86
N VAL A 98 8.36 -8.59 -8.71
CA VAL A 98 8.52 -9.19 -7.38
C VAL A 98 7.16 -9.41 -6.73
N SER A 99 6.30 -8.40 -6.76
CA SER A 99 5.03 -8.38 -6.03
C SER A 99 3.90 -8.94 -6.85
N TYR A 100 3.13 -9.84 -6.25
CA TYR A 100 1.94 -10.41 -6.86
C TYR A 100 0.80 -10.48 -5.85
N MET A 101 -0.40 -10.07 -6.27
CA MET A 101 -1.62 -10.15 -5.47
C MET A 101 -2.71 -10.85 -6.27
N PHE A 102 -3.19 -11.99 -5.81
CA PHE A 102 -4.31 -12.70 -6.43
C PHE A 102 -5.01 -13.63 -5.44
N VAL A 103 -6.29 -13.85 -5.64
CA VAL A 103 -7.09 -14.77 -4.78
C VAL A 103 -6.61 -16.20 -4.95
N THR A 104 -6.35 -16.60 -6.20
CA THR A 104 -5.76 -17.92 -6.55
C THR A 104 -4.70 -17.74 -7.60
N GLY A 105 -3.65 -18.59 -7.56
CA GLY A 105 -2.54 -18.51 -8.52
C GLY A 105 -2.91 -19.04 -9.92
N PRO A 106 -2.04 -18.79 -10.93
CA PRO A 106 -2.27 -19.17 -12.33
C PRO A 106 -2.61 -20.65 -12.56
N ASN A 107 -2.03 -21.56 -11.77
CA ASN A 107 -2.30 -23.00 -11.89
C ASN A 107 -3.75 -23.35 -11.55
N VAL A 108 -4.34 -22.70 -10.56
CA VAL A 108 -5.74 -22.90 -10.18
C VAL A 108 -6.65 -22.31 -11.24
N VAL A 109 -6.34 -21.11 -11.76
CA VAL A 109 -7.06 -20.48 -12.88
C VAL A 109 -7.08 -21.42 -14.08
N LYS A 110 -5.93 -21.95 -14.50
CA LYS A 110 -5.83 -22.90 -15.60
C LYS A 110 -6.67 -24.16 -15.38
N THR A 111 -6.71 -24.68 -14.15
CA THR A 111 -7.46 -25.89 -13.84
C THR A 111 -8.98 -25.66 -13.86
N VAL A 112 -9.44 -24.49 -13.41
CA VAL A 112 -10.87 -24.21 -13.24
C VAL A 112 -11.48 -23.56 -14.48
N THR A 113 -10.81 -22.56 -15.07
CA THR A 113 -11.33 -21.78 -16.21
C THR A 113 -10.70 -22.19 -17.54
N HIS A 114 -9.65 -23.02 -17.54
CA HIS A 114 -8.86 -23.42 -18.72
C HIS A 114 -8.13 -22.23 -19.38
N GLU A 115 -7.98 -21.12 -18.71
CA GLU A 115 -7.24 -19.96 -19.16
C GLU A 115 -5.75 -20.05 -18.78
N GLU A 116 -4.87 -19.70 -19.70
CA GLU A 116 -3.44 -19.60 -19.42
C GLU A 116 -3.07 -18.14 -19.17
N VAL A 117 -2.70 -17.83 -17.93
CA VAL A 117 -2.28 -16.48 -17.50
C VAL A 117 -0.94 -16.55 -16.78
N SER A 118 -0.09 -15.56 -16.99
CA SER A 118 1.15 -15.41 -16.20
C SER A 118 0.86 -14.78 -14.83
N PHE A 119 1.84 -14.84 -13.93
CA PHE A 119 1.76 -14.14 -12.63
C PHE A 119 1.55 -12.63 -12.83
N ASP A 120 2.30 -12.01 -13.75
CA ASP A 120 2.20 -10.58 -14.03
C ASP A 120 0.84 -10.19 -14.60
N GLN A 121 0.29 -11.01 -15.51
CA GLN A 121 -1.03 -10.75 -16.10
C GLN A 121 -2.18 -10.94 -15.11
N LEU A 122 -2.03 -11.88 -14.16
CA LEU A 122 -3.07 -12.19 -13.19
C LEU A 122 -3.11 -11.18 -12.04
N GLY A 123 -1.95 -10.80 -11.52
CA GLY A 123 -1.89 -9.96 -10.31
C GLY A 123 -0.55 -9.29 -10.09
N GLY A 124 0.17 -8.93 -11.15
CA GLY A 124 1.41 -8.17 -11.06
C GLY A 124 1.18 -6.70 -10.71
N ALA A 125 2.25 -6.03 -10.34
CA ALA A 125 2.21 -4.64 -9.88
C ALA A 125 1.56 -3.69 -10.89
N ASP A 126 1.86 -3.82 -12.18
CA ASP A 126 1.29 -2.94 -13.22
C ASP A 126 -0.21 -3.17 -13.46
N VAL A 127 -0.70 -4.41 -13.28
CA VAL A 127 -2.13 -4.71 -13.35
C VAL A 127 -2.88 -4.04 -12.19
N HIS A 128 -2.30 -4.11 -10.99
CA HIS A 128 -2.91 -3.51 -9.81
C HIS A 128 -2.79 -1.99 -9.77
N ALA A 129 -1.80 -1.41 -10.42
CA ALA A 129 -1.69 0.03 -10.58
C ALA A 129 -2.61 0.57 -11.68
N GLY A 130 -2.52 -0.01 -12.90
CA GLY A 130 -3.16 0.57 -14.09
C GLY A 130 -4.58 0.07 -14.37
N THR A 131 -4.97 -1.10 -13.85
CA THR A 131 -6.26 -1.73 -14.18
C THR A 131 -7.20 -1.84 -12.99
N SER A 132 -6.74 -2.43 -11.88
CA SER A 132 -7.61 -2.64 -10.71
C SER A 132 -7.60 -1.47 -9.73
N GLY A 133 -6.56 -0.63 -9.74
CA GLY A 133 -6.39 0.47 -8.79
C GLY A 133 -6.10 0.01 -7.35
N VAL A 134 -5.75 -1.26 -7.13
CA VAL A 134 -5.48 -1.80 -5.79
C VAL A 134 -4.11 -1.35 -5.27
N ALA A 135 -3.10 -1.27 -6.14
CA ALA A 135 -1.78 -0.74 -5.75
C ALA A 135 -1.77 0.78 -5.83
N HIS A 136 -1.50 1.44 -4.72
CA HIS A 136 -1.37 2.90 -4.66
C HIS A 136 0.02 3.38 -5.13
N PHE A 137 1.06 2.58 -4.88
CA PHE A 137 2.44 2.92 -5.24
C PHE A 137 3.15 1.71 -5.83
N VAL A 138 3.82 1.92 -6.97
CA VAL A 138 4.59 0.88 -7.66
C VAL A 138 6.02 1.36 -7.89
N HIS A 139 6.98 0.52 -7.55
CA HIS A 139 8.41 0.81 -7.65
C HIS A 139 9.15 -0.27 -8.41
N ASP A 140 10.34 0.09 -8.93
CA ASP A 140 11.18 -0.85 -9.71
C ASP A 140 12.13 -1.68 -8.83
N SER A 141 12.21 -1.36 -7.53
CA SER A 141 13.05 -2.11 -6.59
C SER A 141 12.55 -2.04 -5.15
N GLU A 142 12.86 -3.06 -4.35
CA GLU A 142 12.52 -3.11 -2.92
C GLU A 142 13.10 -1.93 -2.13
N PRO A 143 14.39 -1.52 -2.30
CA PRO A 143 14.92 -0.37 -1.59
C PRO A 143 14.18 0.92 -1.91
N ALA A 144 13.81 1.16 -3.17
CA ALA A 144 13.02 2.33 -3.57
C ALA A 144 11.62 2.29 -2.97
N CYS A 145 10.98 1.13 -2.95
CA CYS A 145 9.70 0.91 -2.33
C CYS A 145 9.73 1.23 -0.82
N LEU A 146 10.72 0.71 -0.10
CA LEU A 146 10.87 0.96 1.34
C LEU A 146 11.23 2.42 1.66
N ALA A 147 11.95 3.11 0.78
CA ALA A 147 12.18 4.55 0.90
C ALA A 147 10.87 5.33 0.75
N ALA A 148 10.06 5.00 -0.25
CA ALA A 148 8.77 5.64 -0.48
C ALA A 148 7.76 5.42 0.67
N VAL A 149 7.80 4.27 1.35
CA VAL A 149 7.01 4.04 2.58
C VAL A 149 7.40 5.03 3.67
N ARG A 150 8.71 5.31 3.84
CA ARG A 150 9.19 6.32 4.81
C ARG A 150 8.76 7.74 4.42
N ASP A 151 8.79 8.03 3.12
CA ASP A 151 8.32 9.31 2.61
C ASP A 151 6.81 9.49 2.86
N LEU A 152 5.99 8.46 2.60
CA LEU A 152 4.56 8.50 2.91
C LEU A 152 4.29 8.75 4.40
N LEU A 153 5.03 8.09 5.30
CA LEU A 153 4.88 8.28 6.74
C LEU A 153 5.15 9.73 7.19
N ALA A 154 5.94 10.49 6.44
CA ALA A 154 6.17 11.91 6.73
C ALA A 154 4.98 12.81 6.38
N TYR A 155 3.99 12.32 5.64
CA TYR A 155 2.75 13.03 5.32
C TYR A 155 1.58 12.64 6.23
N LEU A 156 1.68 11.50 6.92
CA LEU A 156 0.58 10.96 7.71
C LEU A 156 0.76 11.29 9.20
N PRO A 157 -0.33 11.60 9.92
CA PRO A 157 -0.29 11.60 11.38
C PRO A 157 -0.03 10.17 11.88
N GLN A 158 0.48 10.03 13.11
CA GLN A 158 0.69 8.70 13.69
C GLN A 158 -0.63 7.99 14.01
N ASN A 159 -1.65 8.76 14.36
CA ASN A 159 -2.99 8.26 14.69
C ASN A 159 -4.03 9.38 14.51
N ASN A 160 -5.30 9.04 14.67
CA ASN A 160 -6.41 9.97 14.47
C ASN A 160 -6.56 11.07 15.55
N LEU A 161 -5.76 11.04 16.61
CA LEU A 161 -5.73 12.09 17.66
C LEU A 161 -4.63 13.10 17.38
N ASP A 162 -3.66 12.78 16.54
CA ASP A 162 -2.57 13.67 16.17
C ASP A 162 -3.01 14.63 15.05
N GLY A 163 -2.46 15.84 15.05
CA GLY A 163 -2.60 16.78 13.94
C GLY A 163 -1.79 16.36 12.71
N ALA A 164 -2.04 17.03 11.58
CA ALA A 164 -1.23 16.85 10.39
C ALA A 164 0.25 17.13 10.70
N PRO A 165 1.18 16.27 10.25
CA PRO A 165 2.59 16.48 10.51
C PRO A 165 3.09 17.75 9.81
N SER A 166 3.85 18.57 10.54
CA SER A 166 4.59 19.68 9.93
C SER A 166 5.88 19.13 9.33
N ARG A 167 5.94 19.03 8.01
CA ARG A 167 7.16 18.63 7.32
C ARG A 167 8.10 19.83 7.26
N HIS A 168 9.10 19.87 8.16
CA HIS A 168 10.25 20.74 7.95
C HIS A 168 11.10 20.14 6.83
N VAL A 169 11.05 20.74 5.66
CA VAL A 169 12.05 20.48 4.62
C VAL A 169 13.32 21.19 5.08
N ASP A 170 14.39 20.41 5.35
CA ASP A 170 15.70 20.96 5.66
C ASP A 170 16.20 21.74 4.43
N GLY A 171 16.12 23.06 4.50
CA GLY A 171 16.50 23.97 3.42
C GLY A 171 15.96 25.38 3.70
N PRO A 172 16.40 26.39 2.97
CA PRO A 172 15.77 27.70 3.06
C PRO A 172 14.29 27.52 2.73
N PRO A 173 13.37 28.19 3.47
CA PRO A 173 11.96 28.10 3.15
C PRO A 173 11.79 28.50 1.69
N SER A 174 11.56 27.49 0.85
CA SER A 174 11.46 27.66 -0.60
C SER A 174 10.23 28.49 -0.97
N ASP A 175 9.27 28.55 -0.06
CA ASP A 175 8.01 29.20 -0.30
C ASP A 175 7.65 30.23 0.79
N SER A 176 7.58 31.48 0.35
CA SER A 176 7.00 32.56 1.13
C SER A 176 5.48 32.36 1.21
N PRO A 177 4.82 32.57 2.38
CA PRO A 177 3.36 32.57 2.47
C PRO A 177 2.71 33.63 1.57
N ASN A 178 3.49 34.58 1.05
CA ASN A 178 3.06 35.59 0.10
C ASN A 178 3.51 35.29 -1.34
N ARG A 179 3.97 34.06 -1.64
CA ARG A 179 4.33 33.66 -3.00
C ARG A 179 3.14 33.86 -3.95
N ARG A 180 3.43 34.45 -5.10
CA ARG A 180 2.48 34.62 -6.21
C ARG A 180 3.09 33.94 -7.43
N GLU A 181 2.34 33.04 -8.06
CA GLU A 181 2.77 32.32 -9.24
C GLU A 181 2.00 32.87 -10.46
N GLU A 182 2.61 33.81 -11.17
CA GLU A 182 1.99 34.49 -12.33
C GLU A 182 1.72 33.52 -13.49
N ARG A 183 2.50 32.43 -13.60
CA ARG A 183 2.33 31.41 -14.64
C ARG A 183 0.96 30.74 -14.59
N LEU A 184 0.27 30.76 -13.44
CA LEU A 184 -1.09 30.22 -13.32
C LEU A 184 -2.10 30.98 -14.19
N LEU A 185 -1.85 32.26 -14.48
CA LEU A 185 -2.72 33.07 -15.33
C LEU A 185 -2.68 32.62 -16.80
N ASP A 186 -1.51 32.13 -17.23
CA ASP A 186 -1.31 31.67 -18.61
C ASP A 186 -1.62 30.19 -18.80
N LEU A 187 -1.59 29.41 -17.71
CA LEU A 187 -1.77 27.96 -17.72
C LEU A 187 -3.25 27.57 -17.89
N ILE A 188 -4.16 28.31 -17.25
CA ILE A 188 -5.58 28.05 -17.31
C ILE A 188 -6.16 28.67 -18.59
N PRO A 189 -6.68 27.89 -19.54
CA PRO A 189 -7.22 28.43 -20.78
C PRO A 189 -8.51 29.23 -20.55
N ASP A 190 -8.70 30.31 -21.30
CA ASP A 190 -9.96 31.09 -21.30
C ASP A 190 -11.16 30.28 -21.81
N SER A 191 -10.92 29.28 -22.63
CA SER A 191 -11.95 28.42 -23.19
C SER A 191 -12.17 27.18 -22.34
N SER A 192 -13.40 26.96 -21.88
CA SER A 192 -13.80 25.76 -21.12
C SER A 192 -13.66 24.42 -21.90
N ASN A 193 -13.51 24.50 -23.22
CA ASN A 193 -13.35 23.34 -24.08
C ASN A 193 -11.89 22.94 -24.32
N LYS A 194 -10.93 23.73 -23.81
CA LYS A 194 -9.51 23.44 -23.95
C LYS A 194 -9.01 22.73 -22.69
N PRO A 195 -8.53 21.48 -22.76
CA PRO A 195 -7.97 20.78 -21.62
C PRO A 195 -6.62 21.39 -21.21
N TYR A 196 -6.28 21.26 -19.94
CA TYR A 196 -4.97 21.61 -19.39
C TYR A 196 -4.52 20.54 -18.39
N ASP A 197 -3.21 20.46 -18.10
CA ASP A 197 -2.66 19.48 -17.18
C ASP A 197 -2.77 20.01 -15.74
N MET A 198 -3.55 19.31 -14.92
CA MET A 198 -3.70 19.66 -13.50
C MET A 198 -2.41 19.46 -12.70
N HIS A 199 -1.51 18.55 -13.11
CA HIS A 199 -0.22 18.38 -12.44
C HIS A 199 0.64 19.64 -12.52
N GLU A 200 0.59 20.36 -13.62
CA GLU A 200 1.29 21.64 -13.73
C GLU A 200 0.73 22.69 -12.75
N VAL A 201 -0.59 22.72 -12.58
CA VAL A 201 -1.24 23.59 -11.59
C VAL A 201 -0.78 23.22 -10.17
N LEU A 202 -0.85 21.92 -9.83
CA LEU A 202 -0.44 21.44 -8.50
C LEU A 202 1.03 21.75 -8.20
N ARG A 203 1.94 21.55 -9.17
CA ARG A 203 3.37 21.88 -9.00
C ARG A 203 3.63 23.38 -8.79
N LEU A 204 2.76 24.26 -9.29
CA LEU A 204 2.86 25.70 -9.10
C LEU A 204 2.24 26.18 -7.78
N VAL A 205 1.23 25.46 -7.28
CA VAL A 205 0.51 25.83 -6.05
C VAL A 205 1.14 25.23 -4.80
N MET A 206 1.58 23.97 -4.88
CA MET A 206 2.16 23.25 -3.75
C MET A 206 3.62 23.65 -3.51
N ASP A 207 4.12 23.41 -2.31
CA ASP A 207 5.54 23.60 -1.99
C ASP A 207 6.41 22.71 -2.88
N GLN A 208 7.53 23.24 -3.33
CA GLN A 208 8.40 22.53 -4.26
C GLN A 208 8.87 21.19 -3.69
N GLY A 209 8.57 20.10 -4.41
CA GLY A 209 8.91 18.73 -4.01
C GLY A 209 8.03 18.15 -2.91
N SER A 210 6.89 18.79 -2.57
CA SER A 210 5.95 18.29 -1.57
C SER A 210 4.82 17.43 -2.16
N LEU A 211 4.68 17.38 -3.48
CA LEU A 211 3.62 16.59 -4.11
C LEU A 211 3.98 15.10 -4.07
N LEU A 212 3.15 14.30 -3.40
CA LEU A 212 3.18 12.86 -3.42
C LEU A 212 1.90 12.35 -4.10
N GLU A 213 2.07 11.74 -5.26
CA GLU A 213 0.96 11.23 -6.07
C GLU A 213 0.79 9.72 -5.85
N SER A 214 -0.44 9.28 -5.58
CA SER A 214 -0.83 7.87 -5.61
C SER A 214 -1.49 7.53 -6.95
N GLN A 215 -1.27 6.32 -7.41
CA GLN A 215 -1.92 5.79 -8.62
C GLN A 215 -3.39 5.43 -8.34
#